data_14316edb9e42e0a9b84ba53c8990ed13
#
_entry.id   14316edb9e42e0a9b84ba53c8990ed13
#
_cell.length_a   1.000
_cell.length_b   1.000
_cell.length_c   1.000
_cell.angle_alpha   90.00
_cell.angle_beta   90.00
_cell.angle_gamma   90.00
#
_symmetry.space_group_name_H-M   'P 1'
#
loop_
_entity.id
_entity.type
_entity.pdbx_description
1 polymer ?
#
loop_
_entity_poly.entity_id
_entity_poly.type
_entity_poly.pdbx_seq_one_letter_code
_entity_poly.pdbx_strand_id
1 'polypeptide(L)'
;YITGNGSQPSGIHITDVDADGKPDIIVSNYGGQTLSYFKNNSTSTTISFAERTDYHIDGYGNDAGALDLDGDGKPEIFGTVNGPDEISIFKNTSVPGTASFTAKIDLPTGSWPSTVSAGDLDGDSKADLVVSNTNSGGISIFKNNSSVGSLTFLPKTDIATGGSVFGNGINDLNGDGKPDLYV
;
A
#
# COMPACT_ATOMS: atom_id res chain seq x y z
N TYR A 1 8.73 -3.87 -19.91
CA TYR A 1 7.69 -4.57 -19.15
C TYR A 1 6.38 -3.81 -19.33
N ILE A 2 5.31 -4.51 -19.62
CA ILE A 2 4.02 -3.93 -19.99
C ILE A 2 3.04 -4.22 -18.84
N THR A 3 2.46 -3.20 -18.26
CA THR A 3 1.38 -3.35 -17.25
C THR A 3 0.04 -3.79 -17.86
N GLY A 4 -0.02 -3.95 -19.19
CA GLY A 4 -1.17 -4.40 -19.99
C GLY A 4 -1.83 -3.26 -20.76
N ASN A 5 -2.53 -3.60 -21.86
CA ASN A 5 -3.31 -2.62 -22.61
C ASN A 5 -4.45 -2.08 -21.72
N GLY A 6 -4.52 -0.74 -21.59
CA GLY A 6 -5.56 -0.07 -20.80
C GLY A 6 -5.32 -0.09 -19.29
N SER A 7 -4.18 -0.60 -18.79
CA SER A 7 -3.92 -0.68 -17.35
C SER A 7 -3.74 0.68 -16.68
N GLN A 8 -3.21 1.69 -17.37
CA GLN A 8 -3.00 3.04 -16.84
C GLN A 8 -2.33 3.01 -15.46
N PRO A 9 -1.03 2.66 -15.37
CA PRO A 9 -0.32 2.59 -14.09
C PRO A 9 -0.31 3.96 -13.42
N SER A 10 -0.57 4.01 -12.12
CA SER A 10 -0.76 5.23 -11.33
C SER A 10 0.21 5.34 -10.16
N GLY A 11 0.41 4.26 -9.42
CA GLY A 11 1.32 4.19 -8.28
C GLY A 11 2.34 3.07 -8.44
N ILE A 12 3.53 3.25 -7.85
CA ILE A 12 4.61 2.26 -7.86
C ILE A 12 5.28 2.19 -6.49
N HIS A 13 5.55 0.97 -6.01
CA HIS A 13 6.32 0.72 -4.81
C HIS A 13 7.39 -0.33 -5.06
N ILE A 14 8.54 -0.23 -4.38
CA ILE A 14 9.68 -1.13 -4.55
C ILE A 14 10.12 -1.67 -3.19
N THR A 15 10.02 -2.99 -3.00
CA THR A 15 10.47 -3.69 -1.80
C THR A 15 10.67 -5.18 -2.09
N ASP A 16 11.46 -5.86 -1.27
CA ASP A 16 11.60 -7.33 -1.32
C ASP A 16 10.35 -7.98 -0.71
N VAL A 17 9.45 -8.44 -1.57
CA VAL A 17 8.15 -8.99 -1.17
C VAL A 17 8.24 -10.48 -0.83
N ASP A 18 9.12 -11.23 -1.51
CA ASP A 18 9.22 -12.68 -1.37
C ASP A 18 10.46 -13.14 -0.60
N ALA A 19 11.15 -12.20 0.08
CA ALA A 19 12.30 -12.46 0.94
C ALA A 19 13.47 -13.21 0.22
N ASP A 20 13.68 -12.93 -1.08
CA ASP A 20 14.81 -13.48 -1.83
C ASP A 20 16.05 -12.56 -1.83
N GLY A 21 15.97 -11.41 -1.17
CA GLY A 21 17.02 -10.40 -1.03
C GLY A 21 17.07 -9.41 -2.18
N LYS A 22 16.10 -9.40 -3.10
CA LYS A 22 16.02 -8.48 -4.23
C LYS A 22 14.74 -7.65 -4.16
N PRO A 23 14.82 -6.32 -4.37
CA PRO A 23 13.61 -5.50 -4.39
C PRO A 23 12.75 -5.81 -5.62
N ASP A 24 11.49 -6.16 -5.39
CA ASP A 24 10.44 -6.38 -6.38
C ASP A 24 9.70 -5.07 -6.69
N ILE A 25 8.81 -5.09 -7.68
CA ILE A 25 7.99 -3.94 -8.05
C ILE A 25 6.51 -4.26 -7.86
N ILE A 26 5.79 -3.37 -7.18
CA ILE A 26 4.33 -3.36 -7.07
C ILE A 26 3.83 -2.15 -7.85
N VAL A 27 2.81 -2.34 -8.70
CA VAL A 27 2.21 -1.27 -9.50
C VAL A 27 0.71 -1.26 -9.31
N SER A 28 0.17 -0.10 -8.94
CA SER A 28 -1.28 0.13 -9.00
C SER A 28 -1.69 0.50 -10.41
N ASN A 29 -2.74 -0.14 -10.94
CA ASN A 29 -3.23 0.09 -12.29
C ASN A 29 -4.65 0.66 -12.25
N TYR A 30 -4.80 1.95 -12.54
CA TYR A 30 -6.08 2.64 -12.55
C TYR A 30 -7.09 1.97 -13.50
N GLY A 31 -6.76 1.86 -14.79
CA GLY A 31 -7.64 1.26 -15.77
C GLY A 31 -7.73 -0.26 -15.72
N GLY A 32 -6.70 -0.90 -15.17
CA GLY A 32 -6.62 -2.37 -15.07
C GLY A 32 -7.34 -2.95 -13.86
N GLN A 33 -7.67 -2.13 -12.87
CA GLN A 33 -8.29 -2.54 -11.61
C GLN A 33 -7.50 -3.65 -10.91
N THR A 34 -6.17 -3.49 -10.87
CA THR A 34 -5.24 -4.48 -10.28
C THR A 34 -4.10 -3.80 -9.53
N LEU A 35 -3.56 -4.50 -8.54
CA LEU A 35 -2.17 -4.38 -8.12
C LEU A 35 -1.36 -5.43 -8.88
N SER A 36 -0.36 -5.01 -9.64
CA SER A 36 0.54 -5.92 -10.38
C SER A 36 1.85 -6.09 -9.62
N TYR A 37 2.25 -7.33 -9.40
CA TYR A 37 3.52 -7.71 -8.81
C TYR A 37 4.49 -8.16 -9.92
N PHE A 38 5.73 -7.67 -9.87
CA PHE A 38 6.82 -8.07 -10.75
C PHE A 38 7.99 -8.56 -9.90
N LYS A 39 8.22 -9.87 -9.90
CA LYS A 39 9.38 -10.47 -9.23
C LYS A 39 10.68 -10.04 -9.89
N ASN A 40 11.64 -9.63 -9.07
CA ASN A 40 12.96 -9.25 -9.52
C ASN A 40 13.87 -10.47 -9.74
N ASN A 41 14.19 -10.77 -11.00
CA ASN A 41 15.12 -11.80 -11.40
C ASN A 41 16.51 -11.26 -11.80
N SER A 42 16.81 -10.00 -11.41
CA SER A 42 18.07 -9.34 -11.78
C SER A 42 19.29 -10.08 -11.24
N THR A 43 20.38 -9.91 -11.96
CA THR A 43 21.73 -10.34 -11.57
C THR A 43 22.64 -9.12 -11.43
N SER A 44 23.88 -9.29 -11.01
CA SER A 44 24.85 -8.18 -10.93
C SER A 44 25.14 -7.49 -12.27
N THR A 45 24.75 -8.09 -13.38
CA THR A 45 25.05 -7.57 -14.74
C THR A 45 23.80 -7.29 -15.57
N THR A 46 22.63 -7.72 -15.15
CA THR A 46 21.39 -7.61 -15.94
C THR A 46 20.19 -7.30 -15.06
N ILE A 47 19.41 -6.27 -15.41
CA ILE A 47 18.11 -5.99 -14.81
C ILE A 47 17.04 -6.82 -15.53
N SER A 48 16.31 -7.64 -14.78
CA SER A 48 15.26 -8.51 -15.30
C SER A 48 14.16 -8.73 -14.28
N PHE A 49 12.91 -8.76 -14.76
CA PHE A 49 11.75 -9.09 -13.95
C PHE A 49 10.97 -10.24 -14.58
N ALA A 50 10.29 -11.04 -13.78
CA ALA A 50 9.36 -12.06 -14.25
C ALA A 50 8.14 -11.44 -14.94
N GLU A 51 7.33 -12.29 -15.58
CA GLU A 51 5.98 -11.88 -15.99
C GLU A 51 5.20 -11.42 -14.75
N ARG A 52 4.35 -10.40 -14.96
CA ARG A 52 3.54 -9.84 -13.89
C ARG A 52 2.51 -10.85 -13.37
N THR A 53 2.23 -10.74 -12.08
CA THR A 53 1.07 -11.38 -11.46
C THR A 53 0.10 -10.29 -11.02
N ASP A 54 -1.16 -10.38 -11.44
CA ASP A 54 -2.19 -9.39 -11.16
C ASP A 54 -3.09 -9.83 -10.00
N TYR A 55 -3.27 -8.93 -9.03
CA TYR A 55 -4.19 -9.07 -7.91
C TYR A 55 -5.35 -8.10 -8.11
N HIS A 56 -6.56 -8.62 -8.30
CA HIS A 56 -7.74 -7.81 -8.61
C HIS A 56 -8.17 -6.96 -7.41
N ILE A 57 -8.46 -5.68 -7.68
CA ILE A 57 -9.10 -4.72 -6.78
C ILE A 57 -10.40 -4.24 -7.43
N ASP A 58 -11.48 -4.06 -6.67
CA ASP A 58 -12.83 -3.88 -7.24
C ASP A 58 -13.11 -2.46 -7.75
N GLY A 59 -12.08 -1.71 -8.15
CA GLY A 59 -12.17 -0.35 -8.66
C GLY A 59 -10.88 0.17 -9.26
N TYR A 60 -10.78 1.48 -9.38
CA TYR A 60 -9.65 2.16 -10.02
C TYR A 60 -8.53 2.40 -9.01
N GLY A 61 -7.39 1.73 -9.17
CA GLY A 61 -6.24 1.88 -8.28
C GLY A 61 -5.48 3.20 -8.53
N ASN A 62 -5.26 4.00 -7.48
CA ASN A 62 -4.48 5.23 -7.59
C ASN A 62 -3.05 5.09 -7.09
N ASP A 63 -2.86 4.48 -5.92
CA ASP A 63 -1.55 4.36 -5.29
C ASP A 63 -1.32 2.94 -4.78
N ALA A 64 -0.05 2.58 -4.57
CA ALA A 64 0.36 1.28 -4.08
C ALA A 64 1.43 1.42 -2.99
N GLY A 65 1.36 0.55 -2.00
CA GLY A 65 2.37 0.41 -0.96
C GLY A 65 2.64 -1.04 -0.63
N ALA A 66 3.75 -1.27 0.07
CA ALA A 66 4.02 -2.56 0.68
C ALA A 66 4.84 -2.36 1.97
N LEU A 67 4.38 -2.97 3.05
CA LEU A 67 5.02 -2.90 4.38
C LEU A 67 4.53 -4.08 5.23
N ASP A 68 5.38 -4.57 6.13
CA ASP A 68 4.99 -5.55 7.15
C ASP A 68 4.02 -4.89 8.15
N LEU A 69 2.72 -5.14 7.96
CA LEU A 69 1.65 -4.55 8.76
C LEU A 69 1.25 -5.42 9.96
N ASP A 70 1.56 -6.71 9.95
CA ASP A 70 1.18 -7.61 11.04
C ASP A 70 2.37 -8.18 11.84
N GLY A 71 3.60 -7.73 11.56
CA GLY A 71 4.80 -8.06 12.31
C GLY A 71 5.31 -9.47 12.08
N ASP A 72 4.92 -10.15 10.97
CA ASP A 72 5.38 -11.50 10.66
C ASP A 72 6.68 -11.52 9.81
N GLY A 73 7.20 -10.34 9.47
CA GLY A 73 8.42 -10.14 8.69
C GLY A 73 8.20 -10.17 7.17
N LYS A 74 6.96 -10.21 6.69
CA LYS A 74 6.62 -10.23 5.27
C LYS A 74 5.77 -9.00 4.93
N PRO A 75 6.17 -8.18 3.95
CA PRO A 75 5.40 -7.00 3.62
C PRO A 75 4.06 -7.35 2.93
N GLU A 76 2.93 -6.91 3.50
CA GLU A 76 1.64 -6.87 2.82
C GLU A 76 1.71 -5.91 1.63
N ILE A 77 0.99 -6.21 0.55
CA ILE A 77 0.78 -5.25 -0.52
C ILE A 77 -0.61 -4.61 -0.38
N PHE A 78 -0.69 -3.32 -0.63
CA PHE A 78 -1.94 -2.58 -0.50
C PHE A 78 -2.02 -1.44 -1.52
N GLY A 79 -3.24 -0.96 -1.77
CA GLY A 79 -3.46 0.18 -2.65
C GLY A 79 -4.79 0.86 -2.42
N THR A 80 -4.86 2.16 -2.76
CA THR A 80 -6.09 2.94 -2.74
C THR A 80 -6.94 2.63 -3.96
N VAL A 81 -8.25 2.52 -3.77
CA VAL A 81 -9.22 2.09 -4.79
C VAL A 81 -10.38 3.05 -4.86
N ASN A 82 -10.53 3.72 -6.02
CA ASN A 82 -11.67 4.58 -6.34
C ASN A 82 -12.84 3.77 -6.88
N GLY A 83 -14.03 4.23 -6.61
CA GLY A 83 -15.29 3.58 -6.95
C GLY A 83 -15.94 3.06 -5.69
N PRO A 84 -15.43 1.99 -5.05
CA PRO A 84 -15.88 1.60 -3.72
C PRO A 84 -15.35 2.54 -2.61
N ASP A 85 -14.30 3.35 -2.89
CA ASP A 85 -13.65 4.24 -1.94
C ASP A 85 -13.06 3.49 -0.73
N GLU A 86 -12.01 2.71 -0.98
CA GLU A 86 -11.38 1.82 0.02
C GLU A 86 -9.86 1.72 -0.15
N ILE A 87 -9.20 1.09 0.83
CA ILE A 87 -7.89 0.46 0.65
C ILE A 87 -8.12 -1.03 0.52
N SER A 88 -7.58 -1.66 -0.54
CA SER A 88 -7.46 -3.12 -0.64
C SER A 88 -6.09 -3.55 -0.13
N ILE A 89 -6.06 -4.51 0.81
CA ILE A 89 -4.83 -5.05 1.42
C ILE A 89 -4.79 -6.55 1.19
N PHE A 90 -3.68 -7.05 0.66
CA PHE A 90 -3.42 -8.48 0.46
C PHE A 90 -2.35 -8.93 1.46
N LYS A 91 -2.74 -9.82 2.38
CA LYS A 91 -1.80 -10.37 3.35
C LYS A 91 -0.78 -11.26 2.66
N ASN A 92 0.48 -11.06 2.99
CA ASN A 92 1.61 -11.79 2.43
C ASN A 92 1.78 -13.16 3.12
N THR A 93 1.75 -14.23 2.33
CA THR A 93 2.00 -15.61 2.75
C THR A 93 3.19 -16.22 2.02
N SER A 94 4.05 -15.37 1.45
CA SER A 94 5.22 -15.78 0.67
C SER A 94 6.16 -16.69 1.47
N VAL A 95 6.87 -17.52 0.72
CA VAL A 95 8.06 -18.21 1.19
C VAL A 95 9.25 -17.71 0.37
N PRO A 96 10.50 -17.78 0.89
CA PRO A 96 11.66 -17.21 0.18
C PRO A 96 11.71 -17.61 -1.31
N GLY A 97 11.69 -16.57 -2.16
CA GLY A 97 11.74 -16.70 -3.61
C GLY A 97 10.40 -17.02 -4.31
N THR A 98 9.28 -17.11 -3.56
CA THR A 98 7.95 -17.37 -4.13
C THR A 98 6.90 -16.50 -3.46
N ALA A 99 6.43 -15.50 -4.18
CA ALA A 99 5.37 -14.61 -3.70
C ALA A 99 4.01 -15.32 -3.64
N SER A 100 3.27 -15.10 -2.56
CA SER A 100 1.92 -15.60 -2.36
C SER A 100 1.15 -14.65 -1.45
N PHE A 101 -0.13 -14.42 -1.75
CA PHE A 101 -1.00 -13.54 -0.98
C PHE A 101 -2.36 -14.20 -0.73
N THR A 102 -3.01 -13.84 0.39
CA THR A 102 -4.40 -14.25 0.67
C THR A 102 -5.40 -13.44 -0.15
N ALA A 103 -6.70 -13.76 -0.02
CA ALA A 103 -7.76 -12.87 -0.49
C ALA A 103 -7.65 -11.50 0.21
N LYS A 104 -8.03 -10.44 -0.51
CA LYS A 104 -7.94 -9.06 -0.03
C LYS A 104 -8.85 -8.79 1.17
N ILE A 105 -8.42 -7.83 1.98
CA ILE A 105 -9.21 -7.19 3.04
C ILE A 105 -9.42 -5.75 2.58
N ASP A 106 -10.66 -5.27 2.60
CA ASP A 106 -11.01 -3.92 2.20
C ASP A 106 -11.38 -3.07 3.41
N LEU A 107 -10.79 -1.87 3.50
CA LEU A 107 -11.06 -0.89 4.53
C LEU A 107 -11.67 0.35 3.89
N PRO A 108 -12.94 0.71 4.20
CA PRO A 108 -13.59 1.87 3.59
C PRO A 108 -12.91 3.19 4.02
N THR A 109 -12.62 4.06 3.05
CA THR A 109 -11.98 5.37 3.22
C THR A 109 -12.98 6.53 3.17
N GLY A 110 -12.51 7.74 2.98
CA GLY A 110 -13.30 8.85 2.46
C GLY A 110 -13.35 8.82 0.92
N SER A 111 -14.11 9.74 0.33
CA SER A 111 -14.35 9.71 -1.11
C SER A 111 -13.12 10.12 -1.94
N TRP A 112 -12.87 9.34 -2.98
CA TRP A 112 -11.78 9.47 -3.93
C TRP A 112 -10.39 9.34 -3.24
N PRO A 113 -10.06 8.16 -2.68
CA PRO A 113 -8.76 7.93 -2.06
C PRO A 113 -7.64 8.02 -3.11
N SER A 114 -6.64 8.88 -2.86
CA SER A 114 -5.56 9.16 -3.81
C SER A 114 -4.24 8.52 -3.42
N THR A 115 -3.75 8.78 -2.22
CA THR A 115 -2.44 8.33 -1.75
C THR A 115 -2.57 7.63 -0.42
N VAL A 116 -1.77 6.58 -0.21
CA VAL A 116 -1.64 5.88 1.07
C VAL A 116 -0.20 5.94 1.57
N SER A 117 -0.03 6.32 2.85
CA SER A 117 1.25 6.21 3.57
C SER A 117 1.09 5.29 4.78
N ALA A 118 2.18 4.62 5.15
CA ALA A 118 2.22 3.75 6.30
C ALA A 118 3.37 4.16 7.25
N GLY A 119 3.12 4.15 8.56
CA GLY A 119 4.11 4.47 9.60
C GLY A 119 3.51 4.42 10.99
N ASP A 120 4.35 4.24 12.01
CA ASP A 120 3.95 4.18 13.41
C ASP A 120 3.64 5.59 13.92
N LEU A 121 2.37 5.99 13.95
CA LEU A 121 1.94 7.34 14.32
C LEU A 121 1.85 7.55 15.83
N ASP A 122 1.65 6.51 16.62
CA ASP A 122 1.42 6.64 18.06
C ASP A 122 2.52 6.03 18.95
N GLY A 123 3.55 5.45 18.35
CA GLY A 123 4.71 4.92 19.05
C GLY A 123 4.53 3.50 19.60
N ASP A 124 3.53 2.74 19.09
CA ASP A 124 3.28 1.36 19.52
C ASP A 124 4.08 0.31 18.71
N SER A 125 4.95 0.75 17.81
CA SER A 125 5.79 -0.04 16.92
C SER A 125 5.03 -0.82 15.84
N LYS A 126 3.80 -0.42 15.54
CA LYS A 126 3.01 -0.95 14.42
C LYS A 126 2.77 0.16 13.41
N ALA A 127 2.86 -0.17 12.14
CA ALA A 127 2.61 0.82 11.11
C ALA A 127 1.10 1.03 10.91
N ASP A 128 0.64 2.25 11.19
CA ASP A 128 -0.71 2.74 10.86
C ASP A 128 -0.81 3.10 9.38
N LEU A 129 -2.03 3.21 8.84
CA LEU A 129 -2.26 3.66 7.48
C LEU A 129 -2.95 5.03 7.47
N VAL A 130 -2.48 5.92 6.59
CA VAL A 130 -3.07 7.22 6.32
C VAL A 130 -3.44 7.32 4.86
N VAL A 131 -4.68 7.69 4.57
CA VAL A 131 -5.19 7.85 3.20
C VAL A 131 -5.65 9.27 2.97
N SER A 132 -5.16 9.88 1.88
CA SER A 132 -5.69 11.15 1.37
C SER A 132 -6.97 10.93 0.59
N ASN A 133 -8.02 11.68 0.92
CA ASN A 133 -9.34 11.59 0.30
C ASN A 133 -9.65 12.88 -0.46
N THR A 134 -9.41 12.89 -1.75
CA THR A 134 -9.44 14.11 -2.58
C THR A 134 -10.81 14.80 -2.57
N ASN A 135 -11.90 14.04 -2.70
CA ASN A 135 -13.24 14.60 -2.82
C ASN A 135 -13.93 14.86 -1.46
N SER A 136 -13.59 14.10 -0.42
CA SER A 136 -14.13 14.36 0.92
C SER A 136 -13.35 15.41 1.71
N GLY A 137 -12.24 15.91 1.16
CA GLY A 137 -11.51 17.04 1.71
C GLY A 137 -10.81 16.77 3.03
N GLY A 138 -10.14 15.61 3.15
CA GLY A 138 -9.46 15.23 4.37
C GLY A 138 -8.66 13.94 4.23
N ILE A 139 -8.28 13.40 5.37
CA ILE A 139 -7.57 12.13 5.47
C ILE A 139 -8.34 11.13 6.32
N SER A 140 -8.18 9.83 6.02
CA SER A 140 -8.62 8.71 6.86
C SER A 140 -7.39 8.06 7.49
N ILE A 141 -7.39 7.90 8.82
CA ILE A 141 -6.34 7.23 9.59
C ILE A 141 -6.88 5.90 10.10
N PHE A 142 -6.16 4.82 9.85
CA PHE A 142 -6.46 3.48 10.34
C PHE A 142 -5.38 3.07 11.33
N LYS A 143 -5.70 3.09 12.64
CA LYS A 143 -4.79 2.59 13.66
C LYS A 143 -4.65 1.08 13.53
N ASN A 144 -3.41 0.63 13.43
CA ASN A 144 -3.06 -0.78 13.34
C ASN A 144 -3.23 -1.48 14.69
N ASN A 145 -4.09 -2.50 14.73
CA ASN A 145 -4.32 -3.34 15.91
C ASN A 145 -3.90 -4.80 15.66
N SER A 146 -3.03 -5.01 14.68
CA SER A 146 -2.55 -6.33 14.29
C SER A 146 -1.72 -7.01 15.40
N SER A 147 -1.67 -8.31 15.33
CA SER A 147 -0.71 -9.14 16.06
C SER A 147 -0.01 -10.04 15.06
N VAL A 148 1.15 -10.58 15.41
CA VAL A 148 1.98 -11.38 14.49
C VAL A 148 1.15 -12.42 13.76
N GLY A 149 1.11 -12.28 12.44
CA GLY A 149 0.36 -13.16 11.54
C GLY A 149 -1.15 -12.89 11.46
N SER A 150 -1.67 -11.86 12.14
CA SER A 150 -3.10 -11.51 12.15
C SER A 150 -3.30 -10.03 11.89
N LEU A 151 -3.71 -9.68 10.68
CA LEU A 151 -3.90 -8.32 10.21
C LEU A 151 -5.26 -7.78 10.64
N THR A 152 -5.27 -6.71 11.43
CA THR A 152 -6.50 -6.04 11.91
C THR A 152 -6.27 -4.55 12.10
N PHE A 153 -7.31 -3.74 11.87
CA PHE A 153 -7.29 -2.29 12.10
C PHE A 153 -8.48 -1.87 12.96
N LEU A 154 -8.31 -0.82 13.76
CA LEU A 154 -9.43 -0.16 14.46
C LEU A 154 -10.29 0.62 13.44
N PRO A 155 -11.54 0.98 13.82
CA PRO A 155 -12.36 1.87 13.01
C PRO A 155 -11.59 3.15 12.68
N LYS A 156 -11.67 3.60 11.42
CA LYS A 156 -10.94 4.78 10.95
C LYS A 156 -11.30 6.05 11.70
N THR A 157 -10.34 6.95 11.79
CA THR A 157 -10.54 8.35 12.21
C THR A 157 -10.38 9.25 11.00
N ASP A 158 -11.39 10.07 10.70
CA ASP A 158 -11.32 11.04 9.62
C ASP A 158 -10.95 12.44 10.17
N ILE A 159 -9.99 13.10 9.51
CA ILE A 159 -9.57 14.47 9.82
C ILE A 159 -9.81 15.34 8.60
N ALA A 160 -10.65 16.38 8.77
CA ALA A 160 -10.90 17.37 7.72
C ALA A 160 -9.70 18.34 7.61
N THR A 161 -9.22 18.55 6.38
CA THR A 161 -8.10 19.48 6.09
C THR A 161 -8.57 20.80 5.50
N GLY A 162 -9.87 20.93 5.19
CA GLY A 162 -10.47 22.15 4.64
C GLY A 162 -10.35 22.30 3.12
N GLY A 163 -9.80 21.31 2.42
CA GLY A 163 -9.67 21.30 0.96
C GLY A 163 -9.35 19.93 0.41
N SER A 164 -9.28 19.80 -0.90
CA SER A 164 -8.90 18.56 -1.57
C SER A 164 -7.45 18.18 -1.24
N VAL A 165 -7.23 16.93 -0.85
CA VAL A 165 -5.92 16.38 -0.50
C VAL A 165 -5.52 15.36 -1.55
N PHE A 166 -4.34 15.56 -2.17
CA PHE A 166 -3.83 14.70 -3.23
C PHE A 166 -2.66 13.81 -2.78
N GLY A 167 -2.03 14.15 -1.65
CA GLY A 167 -0.90 13.42 -1.12
C GLY A 167 -0.77 13.56 0.38
N ASN A 168 -0.10 12.60 0.99
CA ASN A 168 0.29 12.62 2.39
C ASN A 168 1.64 11.94 2.57
N GLY A 169 2.25 12.15 3.73
CA GLY A 169 3.43 11.41 4.13
C GLY A 169 3.63 11.47 5.63
N ILE A 170 4.38 10.50 6.13
CA ILE A 170 4.71 10.33 7.54
C ILE A 170 6.22 10.41 7.68
N ASN A 171 6.72 11.37 8.46
CA ASN A 171 8.15 11.54 8.72
C ASN A 171 8.39 12.41 9.96
N ASP A 172 9.50 12.25 10.64
CA ASP A 172 9.94 13.18 11.68
C ASP A 172 10.51 14.45 11.02
N LEU A 173 9.68 15.49 10.90
CA LEU A 173 10.04 16.74 10.23
C LEU A 173 10.76 17.73 11.14
N ASN A 174 10.60 17.61 12.45
CA ASN A 174 11.13 18.54 13.43
C ASN A 174 12.34 18.00 14.21
N GLY A 175 12.67 16.69 14.08
CA GLY A 175 13.79 16.02 14.73
C GLY A 175 13.56 15.66 16.19
N ASP A 176 12.29 15.54 16.64
CA ASP A 176 11.95 15.19 18.03
C ASP A 176 11.86 13.68 18.27
N GLY A 177 12.05 12.87 17.24
CA GLY A 177 11.99 11.41 17.25
C GLY A 177 10.57 10.85 17.16
N LYS A 178 9.56 11.67 16.85
CA LYS A 178 8.19 11.26 16.60
C LYS A 178 7.83 11.53 15.14
N PRO A 179 7.05 10.65 14.51
CA PRO A 179 6.58 10.89 13.15
C PRO A 179 5.56 12.03 13.13
N ASP A 180 5.79 12.99 12.23
CA ASP A 180 4.82 14.01 11.86
C ASP A 180 4.02 13.55 10.64
N LEU A 181 2.77 13.98 10.53
CA LEU A 181 1.93 13.75 9.36
C LEU A 181 1.78 15.06 8.59
N TYR A 182 2.08 15.02 7.29
CA TYR A 182 1.87 16.16 6.39
C TYR A 182 0.98 15.79 5.20
N VAL A 183 0.23 16.76 4.72
CA VAL A 183 -0.73 16.64 3.62
C VAL A 183 -0.63 17.86 2.70
#